data_ec91e179ad21eb619ec5eaa37310d85d
#
_entry.id   ec91e179ad21eb619ec5eaa37310d85d
#
_cell.length_a   1.000
_cell.length_b   1.000
_cell.length_c   1.000
_cell.angle_alpha   90.00
_cell.angle_beta   90.00
_cell.angle_gamma   90.00
#
_symmetry.space_group_name_H-M   'P 1'
#
loop_
_entity.id
_entity.type
_entity.pdbx_description
1 polymer ?
#
loop_
_entity_poly.entity_id
_entity_poly.type
_entity_poly.pdbx_seq_one_letter_code
_entity_poly.pdbx_strand_id
1 'polypeptide(L)'
;MRTLVVHAHPVATSFSAALRDCAVEALRSRGDDVDLLDLYAEDFDPYLDADEWSPDSPGAEHRPDMGPYVTRLRRADRLVFVYPTWFGGPPAMFKGWLDRVWVQGVAFEKVPGSNRPRARLLHIRSITVITTYGSSRWVNVVEGEPGKRLVKRWLRVLCHPLARSRWLALYGMDRTTAAARAAFLDRVEQTLK
;
A
#
# COMPACT_ATOMS: atom_id res chain seq x y z
N MET A 1 -6.18 -15.55 7.63
CA MET A 1 -5.44 -15.15 6.41
C MET A 1 -4.22 -14.35 6.84
N ARG A 2 -3.15 -14.36 6.04
CA ARG A 2 -1.96 -13.54 6.33
C ARG A 2 -2.12 -12.18 5.65
N THR A 3 -2.18 -11.11 6.46
CA THR A 3 -2.42 -9.75 5.98
C THR A 3 -1.20 -8.87 6.25
N LEU A 4 -0.60 -8.32 5.19
CA LEU A 4 0.45 -7.31 5.29
C LEU A 4 -0.21 -5.92 5.31
N VAL A 5 -0.02 -5.20 6.42
CA VAL A 5 -0.43 -3.80 6.58
C VAL A 5 0.80 -2.93 6.36
N VAL A 6 0.80 -2.10 5.32
CA VAL A 6 1.90 -1.17 5.03
C VAL A 6 1.46 0.24 5.39
N HIS A 7 2.18 0.86 6.32
CA HIS A 7 1.93 2.22 6.81
C HIS A 7 3.05 3.17 6.38
N ALA A 8 2.68 4.38 5.97
CA ALA A 8 3.64 5.42 5.60
C ALA A 8 3.21 6.80 6.12
N HIS A 9 3.64 7.16 7.33
CA HIS A 9 3.48 8.50 7.89
C HIS A 9 4.59 8.80 8.93
N PRO A 10 5.29 9.95 8.83
CA PRO A 10 6.42 10.25 9.72
C PRO A 10 6.03 10.56 11.18
N VAL A 11 4.76 10.93 11.41
CA VAL A 11 4.29 11.32 12.74
C VAL A 11 3.50 10.18 13.37
N ALA A 12 4.04 9.60 14.44
CA ALA A 12 3.46 8.44 15.12
C ALA A 12 2.09 8.72 15.79
N THR A 13 1.77 9.98 16.07
CA THR A 13 0.49 10.43 16.67
C THR A 13 -0.49 11.00 15.65
N SER A 14 -0.24 10.78 14.36
CA SER A 14 -1.11 11.29 13.28
C SER A 14 -2.43 10.52 13.20
N PHE A 15 -3.42 11.12 12.54
CA PHE A 15 -4.66 10.40 12.23
C PHE A 15 -4.42 9.19 11.31
N SER A 16 -3.39 9.24 10.47
CA SER A 16 -2.96 8.08 9.68
C SER A 16 -2.49 6.92 10.56
N ALA A 17 -1.78 7.22 11.66
CA ALA A 17 -1.40 6.21 12.64
C ALA A 17 -2.62 5.62 13.37
N ALA A 18 -3.59 6.46 13.76
CA ALA A 18 -4.85 5.96 14.33
C ALA A 18 -5.62 5.05 13.37
N LEU A 19 -5.62 5.36 12.06
CA LEU A 19 -6.21 4.51 11.02
C LEU A 19 -5.46 3.18 10.86
N ARG A 20 -4.12 3.19 10.96
CA ARG A 20 -3.28 1.99 10.97
C ARG A 20 -3.65 1.09 12.15
N ASP A 21 -3.71 1.65 13.35
CA ASP A 21 -3.98 0.90 14.58
C ASP A 21 -5.39 0.30 14.56
N CYS A 22 -6.39 1.08 14.15
CA CYS A 22 -7.76 0.62 13.94
C CYS A 22 -7.82 -0.54 12.92
N ALA A 23 -7.09 -0.43 11.80
CA ALA A 23 -7.05 -1.48 10.79
C ALA A 23 -6.39 -2.76 11.32
N VAL A 24 -5.26 -2.65 12.02
CA VAL A 24 -4.55 -3.79 12.63
C VAL A 24 -5.45 -4.51 13.64
N GLU A 25 -6.12 -3.76 14.52
CA GLU A 25 -7.02 -4.32 15.52
C GLU A 25 -8.22 -5.03 14.90
N ALA A 26 -8.88 -4.41 13.93
CA ALA A 26 -10.01 -5.02 13.22
C ALA A 26 -9.62 -6.33 12.52
N LEU A 27 -8.44 -6.37 11.90
CA LEU A 27 -7.93 -7.57 11.22
C LEU A 27 -7.58 -8.69 12.20
N ARG A 28 -6.92 -8.36 13.33
CA ARG A 28 -6.61 -9.31 14.39
C ARG A 28 -7.86 -9.87 15.06
N SER A 29 -8.84 -9.02 15.36
CA SER A 29 -10.15 -9.43 15.92
C SER A 29 -10.91 -10.39 15.00
N ARG A 30 -10.71 -10.28 13.68
CA ARG A 30 -11.25 -11.23 12.69
C ARG A 30 -10.46 -12.55 12.62
N GLY A 31 -9.31 -12.67 13.29
CA GLY A 31 -8.43 -13.85 13.26
C GLY A 31 -7.40 -13.88 12.13
N ASP A 32 -7.07 -12.74 11.53
CA ASP A 32 -5.97 -12.64 10.57
C ASP A 32 -4.60 -12.66 11.30
N ASP A 33 -3.63 -13.30 10.68
CA ASP A 33 -2.21 -13.17 11.01
C ASP A 33 -1.72 -11.84 10.39
N VAL A 34 -1.55 -10.80 11.24
CA VAL A 34 -1.26 -9.43 10.79
C VAL A 34 0.21 -9.12 10.93
N ASP A 35 0.86 -8.92 9.80
CA ASP A 35 2.20 -8.37 9.67
C ASP A 35 2.12 -6.86 9.43
N LEU A 36 2.53 -6.05 10.41
CA LEU A 36 2.57 -4.60 10.29
C LEU A 36 3.96 -4.15 9.81
N LEU A 37 3.99 -3.51 8.65
CA LEU A 37 5.15 -2.82 8.10
C LEU A 37 4.94 -1.32 8.21
N ASP A 38 5.55 -0.70 9.21
CA ASP A 38 5.62 0.76 9.33
C ASP A 38 6.93 1.25 8.72
N LEU A 39 6.85 1.82 7.52
CA LEU A 39 8.03 2.19 6.72
C LEU A 39 8.92 3.25 7.40
N TYR A 40 8.33 4.15 8.20
CA TYR A 40 9.12 5.13 8.95
C TYR A 40 9.72 4.55 10.23
N ALA A 41 8.99 3.69 10.94
CA ALA A 41 9.48 3.07 12.16
C ALA A 41 10.58 2.03 11.88
N GLU A 42 10.59 1.44 10.68
CA GLU A 42 11.63 0.48 10.25
C GLU A 42 12.75 1.14 9.45
N ASP A 43 12.83 2.49 9.43
CA ASP A 43 13.86 3.26 8.72
C ASP A 43 14.04 2.81 7.26
N PHE A 44 12.91 2.47 6.59
CA PHE A 44 12.95 2.05 5.19
C PHE A 44 13.53 3.16 4.31
N ASP A 45 14.57 2.85 3.53
CA ASP A 45 15.11 3.76 2.55
C ASP A 45 14.28 3.71 1.25
N PRO A 46 13.57 4.78 0.87
CA PRO A 46 12.77 4.84 -0.34
C PRO A 46 13.60 5.14 -1.61
N TYR A 47 14.90 5.40 -1.48
CA TYR A 47 15.73 5.82 -2.58
C TYR A 47 16.18 4.62 -3.42
N LEU A 48 15.74 4.60 -4.69
CA LEU A 48 16.19 3.64 -5.70
C LEU A 48 17.43 4.21 -6.39
N ASP A 49 18.56 3.59 -6.19
CA ASP A 49 19.84 4.05 -6.79
C ASP A 49 20.10 3.44 -8.17
N ALA A 50 21.18 3.91 -8.81
CA ALA A 50 21.57 3.48 -10.15
C ALA A 50 22.04 2.01 -10.17
N ASP A 51 22.66 1.54 -9.10
CA ASP A 51 23.17 0.17 -9.01
C ASP A 51 22.01 -0.83 -8.90
N GLU A 52 20.95 -0.45 -8.17
CA GLU A 52 19.71 -1.24 -8.11
C GLU A 52 19.00 -1.35 -9.47
N TRP A 53 19.11 -0.33 -10.29
CA TRP A 53 18.51 -0.29 -11.63
C TRP A 53 19.36 -0.99 -12.69
N SER A 54 20.60 -1.34 -12.38
CA SER A 54 21.52 -2.02 -13.31
C SER A 54 20.99 -3.40 -13.72
N PRO A 55 21.17 -3.81 -14.98
CA PRO A 55 20.88 -5.18 -15.42
C PRO A 55 21.66 -6.26 -14.64
N ASP A 56 22.81 -5.90 -14.09
CA ASP A 56 23.69 -6.80 -13.32
C ASP A 56 23.34 -6.78 -11.81
N SER A 57 22.37 -5.98 -11.39
CA SER A 57 21.95 -5.91 -10.01
C SER A 57 21.33 -7.23 -9.55
N PRO A 58 21.67 -7.73 -8.36
CA PRO A 58 20.97 -8.85 -7.75
C PRO A 58 19.47 -8.55 -7.65
N GLY A 59 18.61 -9.53 -7.88
CA GLY A 59 17.17 -9.37 -7.66
C GLY A 59 16.88 -8.91 -6.23
N ALA A 60 15.84 -8.12 -6.03
CA ALA A 60 15.51 -7.52 -4.73
C ALA A 60 15.42 -8.56 -3.59
N GLU A 61 15.03 -9.80 -3.89
CA GLU A 61 14.99 -10.91 -2.92
C GLU A 61 16.35 -11.38 -2.43
N HIS A 62 17.40 -11.11 -3.19
CA HIS A 62 18.79 -11.50 -2.87
C HIS A 62 19.59 -10.35 -2.22
N ARG A 63 19.01 -9.18 -2.13
CA ARG A 63 19.62 -8.02 -1.50
C ARG A 63 19.33 -8.01 0.00
N PRO A 64 20.34 -7.85 0.87
CA PRO A 64 20.16 -7.88 2.33
C PRO A 64 19.16 -6.82 2.83
N ASP A 65 19.13 -5.66 2.19
CA ASP A 65 18.24 -4.53 2.52
C ASP A 65 16.80 -4.72 2.04
N MET A 66 16.57 -5.44 0.94
CA MET A 66 15.23 -5.63 0.34
C MET A 66 14.63 -7.01 0.57
N GLY A 67 15.44 -8.04 0.74
CA GLY A 67 14.98 -9.43 0.93
C GLY A 67 13.92 -9.60 2.02
N PRO A 68 14.04 -8.97 3.19
CA PRO A 68 13.03 -9.02 4.24
C PRO A 68 11.66 -8.49 3.78
N TYR A 69 11.61 -7.36 3.07
CA TYR A 69 10.38 -6.74 2.56
C TYR A 69 9.74 -7.58 1.46
N VAL A 70 10.54 -8.14 0.56
CA VAL A 70 10.08 -9.09 -0.48
C VAL A 70 9.46 -10.32 0.16
N THR A 71 10.09 -10.86 1.21
CA THR A 71 9.58 -12.03 1.94
C THR A 71 8.22 -11.75 2.56
N ARG A 72 8.02 -10.58 3.18
CA ARG A 72 6.73 -10.15 3.75
C ARG A 72 5.65 -10.04 2.66
N LEU A 73 5.98 -9.42 1.52
CA LEU A 73 5.06 -9.31 0.39
C LEU A 73 4.66 -10.69 -0.17
N ARG A 74 5.62 -11.60 -0.34
CA ARG A 74 5.37 -12.94 -0.86
C ARG A 74 4.55 -13.83 0.08
N ARG A 75 4.57 -13.55 1.36
CA ARG A 75 3.81 -14.29 2.37
C ARG A 75 2.36 -13.80 2.53
N ALA A 76 2.04 -12.62 2.02
CA ALA A 76 0.75 -11.99 2.25
C ALA A 76 -0.34 -12.54 1.32
N ASP A 77 -1.49 -12.93 1.87
CA ASP A 77 -2.70 -13.25 1.10
C ASP A 77 -3.52 -11.98 0.80
N ARG A 78 -3.33 -10.94 1.63
CA ARG A 78 -4.04 -9.66 1.60
C ARG A 78 -3.09 -8.52 1.88
N LEU A 79 -3.36 -7.37 1.23
CA LEU A 79 -2.64 -6.12 1.46
C LEU A 79 -3.59 -5.06 1.99
N VAL A 80 -3.14 -4.31 2.99
CA VAL A 80 -3.80 -3.10 3.47
C VAL A 80 -2.77 -1.98 3.49
N PHE A 81 -3.02 -0.91 2.73
CA PHE A 81 -2.16 0.25 2.65
C PHE A 81 -2.79 1.41 3.40
N VAL A 82 -2.04 2.00 4.32
CA VAL A 82 -2.49 3.13 5.15
C VAL A 82 -1.52 4.28 4.99
N TYR A 83 -1.95 5.34 4.32
CA TYR A 83 -1.12 6.53 4.06
C TYR A 83 -1.97 7.76 3.73
N PRO A 84 -1.49 8.99 3.99
CA PRO A 84 -2.13 10.21 3.50
C PRO A 84 -1.86 10.40 2.00
N THR A 85 -2.80 11.03 1.30
CA THR A 85 -2.55 11.47 -0.07
C THR A 85 -1.81 12.82 -0.05
N TRP A 86 -0.61 12.86 -0.62
CA TRP A 86 0.20 14.05 -0.80
C TRP A 86 0.41 14.32 -2.28
N PHE A 87 0.16 15.57 -2.73
CA PHE A 87 0.25 15.94 -4.14
C PHE A 87 -0.48 14.96 -5.08
N GLY A 88 -1.71 14.59 -4.72
CA GLY A 88 -2.58 13.71 -5.50
C GLY A 88 -2.20 12.22 -5.46
N GLY A 89 -1.06 11.83 -4.89
CA GLY A 89 -0.54 10.46 -4.89
C GLY A 89 -0.15 9.93 -3.50
N PRO A 90 0.38 8.71 -3.44
CA PRO A 90 0.96 8.19 -2.22
C PRO A 90 2.24 8.95 -1.86
N PRO A 91 2.61 8.99 -0.56
CA PRO A 91 3.87 9.60 -0.11
C PRO A 91 5.10 8.97 -0.78
N ALA A 92 6.20 9.74 -0.89
CA ALA A 92 7.47 9.26 -1.45
C ALA A 92 7.96 7.97 -0.77
N MET A 93 7.85 7.87 0.55
CA MET A 93 8.18 6.67 1.31
C MET A 93 7.44 5.42 0.80
N PHE A 94 6.11 5.51 0.61
CA PHE A 94 5.32 4.40 0.08
C PHE A 94 5.62 4.13 -1.40
N LYS A 95 5.84 5.19 -2.19
CA LYS A 95 6.19 5.04 -3.60
C LYS A 95 7.56 4.37 -3.76
N GLY A 96 8.55 4.75 -2.94
CA GLY A 96 9.87 4.11 -2.92
C GLY A 96 9.80 2.62 -2.53
N TRP A 97 8.92 2.27 -1.56
CA TRP A 97 8.67 0.87 -1.26
C TRP A 97 8.10 0.11 -2.47
N LEU A 98 7.18 0.71 -3.22
CA LEU A 98 6.71 0.11 -4.47
C LEU A 98 7.83 -0.03 -5.50
N ASP A 99 8.67 0.99 -5.67
CA ASP A 99 9.73 1.01 -6.69
C ASP A 99 10.84 0.00 -6.38
N ARG A 100 11.13 -0.27 -5.10
CA ARG A 100 12.21 -1.17 -4.68
C ARG A 100 11.76 -2.60 -4.42
N VAL A 101 10.49 -2.83 -4.08
CA VAL A 101 9.98 -4.15 -3.68
C VAL A 101 9.09 -4.79 -4.75
N TRP A 102 8.29 -3.99 -5.50
CA TRP A 102 7.40 -4.51 -6.55
C TRP A 102 8.09 -4.63 -7.92
N VAL A 103 9.29 -5.14 -7.92
CA VAL A 103 10.17 -5.19 -9.09
C VAL A 103 9.98 -6.46 -9.92
N GLN A 104 10.68 -6.54 -11.05
CA GLN A 104 10.79 -7.75 -11.86
C GLN A 104 11.35 -8.91 -11.03
N GLY A 105 10.84 -10.12 -11.23
CA GLY A 105 11.19 -11.31 -10.43
C GLY A 105 10.34 -11.44 -9.15
N VAL A 106 9.84 -10.33 -8.59
CA VAL A 106 8.99 -10.32 -7.39
C VAL A 106 7.52 -10.14 -7.73
N ALA A 107 7.13 -8.99 -8.26
CA ALA A 107 5.72 -8.69 -8.56
C ALA A 107 5.32 -9.06 -10.00
N PHE A 108 6.26 -9.04 -10.92
CA PHE A 108 6.02 -9.35 -12.32
C PHE A 108 7.25 -9.92 -13.02
N GLU A 109 7.03 -10.46 -14.22
CA GLU A 109 8.07 -10.85 -15.17
C GLU A 109 7.84 -10.19 -16.51
N LYS A 110 8.92 -9.75 -17.15
CA LYS A 110 8.88 -9.35 -18.56
C LYS A 110 8.72 -10.61 -19.43
N VAL A 111 7.80 -10.55 -20.38
CA VAL A 111 7.58 -11.64 -21.35
C VAL A 111 8.17 -11.19 -22.68
N PRO A 112 9.17 -11.92 -23.24
CA PRO A 112 9.74 -11.58 -24.53
C PRO A 112 8.64 -11.46 -25.61
N GLY A 113 8.69 -10.39 -26.39
CA GLY A 113 7.72 -10.12 -27.47
C GLY A 113 6.34 -9.63 -26.99
N SER A 114 6.15 -9.38 -25.70
CA SER A 114 4.88 -8.86 -25.15
C SER A 114 5.08 -7.53 -24.44
N ASN A 115 4.16 -6.61 -24.66
CA ASN A 115 4.09 -5.34 -23.92
C ASN A 115 3.39 -5.49 -22.54
N ARG A 116 2.93 -6.70 -22.20
CA ARG A 116 2.24 -6.97 -20.93
C ARG A 116 3.11 -7.84 -20.05
N PRO A 117 3.45 -7.39 -18.83
CA PRO A 117 4.16 -8.22 -17.88
C PRO A 117 3.29 -9.39 -17.39
N ARG A 118 3.92 -10.50 -17.06
CA ARG A 118 3.26 -11.62 -16.37
C ARG A 118 3.21 -11.31 -14.88
N ALA A 119 2.03 -11.36 -14.29
CA ALA A 119 1.82 -11.19 -12.85
C ALA A 119 2.43 -12.35 -12.04
N ARG A 120 3.02 -12.06 -10.87
CA ARG A 120 3.62 -13.06 -9.97
C ARG A 120 3.00 -13.09 -8.57
N LEU A 121 2.23 -12.08 -8.19
CA LEU A 121 1.59 -12.01 -6.87
C LEU A 121 0.18 -12.66 -6.89
N LEU A 122 0.04 -13.79 -7.59
CA LEU A 122 -1.25 -14.45 -7.81
C LEU A 122 -1.89 -15.01 -6.52
N HIS A 123 -1.15 -15.10 -5.43
CA HIS A 123 -1.63 -15.48 -4.11
C HIS A 123 -2.37 -14.34 -3.40
N ILE A 124 -2.11 -13.09 -3.77
CA ILE A 124 -2.76 -11.91 -3.17
C ILE A 124 -4.17 -11.77 -3.73
N ARG A 125 -5.18 -11.89 -2.86
CA ARG A 125 -6.59 -11.90 -3.22
C ARG A 125 -7.34 -10.61 -2.94
N SER A 126 -6.74 -9.69 -2.18
CA SER A 126 -7.34 -8.37 -1.96
C SER A 126 -6.33 -7.30 -1.62
N ILE A 127 -6.63 -6.07 -2.06
CA ILE A 127 -5.90 -4.85 -1.69
C ILE A 127 -6.93 -3.86 -1.14
N THR A 128 -6.73 -3.40 0.08
CA THR A 128 -7.52 -2.31 0.67
C THR A 128 -6.61 -1.11 0.90
N VAL A 129 -7.04 0.07 0.46
CA VAL A 129 -6.35 1.33 0.76
C VAL A 129 -7.20 2.14 1.72
N ILE A 130 -6.57 2.68 2.75
CA ILE A 130 -7.12 3.60 3.73
C ILE A 130 -6.30 4.87 3.63
N THR A 131 -6.91 5.97 3.20
CA THR A 131 -6.18 7.22 2.93
C THR A 131 -6.98 8.45 3.33
N THR A 132 -6.27 9.55 3.49
CA THR A 132 -6.86 10.87 3.74
C THR A 132 -6.45 11.85 2.64
N TYR A 133 -7.31 12.79 2.33
CA TYR A 133 -7.08 13.88 1.39
C TYR A 133 -7.30 15.22 2.09
N GLY A 134 -6.41 16.18 1.94
CA GLY A 134 -6.60 17.56 2.44
C GLY A 134 -7.77 18.27 1.76
N SER A 135 -7.89 18.13 0.44
CA SER A 135 -8.94 18.74 -0.37
C SER A 135 -10.25 17.96 -0.39
N SER A 136 -11.31 18.59 -0.93
CA SER A 136 -12.62 17.98 -1.08
C SER A 136 -12.62 16.84 -2.11
N ARG A 137 -13.63 15.96 -2.03
CA ARG A 137 -13.79 14.86 -2.99
C ARG A 137 -13.88 15.35 -4.44
N TRP A 138 -14.57 16.46 -4.68
CA TRP A 138 -14.75 17.01 -6.03
C TRP A 138 -13.40 17.39 -6.66
N VAL A 139 -12.56 18.11 -5.92
CA VAL A 139 -11.21 18.49 -6.38
C VAL A 139 -10.41 17.24 -6.78
N ASN A 140 -10.36 16.23 -5.93
CA ASN A 140 -9.61 15.01 -6.20
C ASN A 140 -10.15 14.20 -7.40
N VAL A 141 -11.47 14.22 -7.61
CA VAL A 141 -12.09 13.59 -8.79
C VAL A 141 -11.66 14.30 -10.07
N VAL A 142 -11.66 15.63 -10.09
CA VAL A 142 -11.19 16.45 -11.22
C VAL A 142 -9.72 16.21 -11.49
N GLU A 143 -8.89 16.12 -10.45
CA GLU A 143 -7.47 15.78 -10.53
C GLU A 143 -7.22 14.32 -10.97
N GLY A 144 -8.28 13.50 -11.01
CA GLY A 144 -8.25 12.14 -11.53
C GLY A 144 -7.82 11.05 -10.56
N GLU A 145 -7.71 11.35 -9.25
CA GLU A 145 -7.36 10.37 -8.19
C GLU A 145 -6.19 9.44 -8.58
N PRO A 146 -4.98 9.94 -8.90
CA PRO A 146 -3.90 9.11 -9.46
C PRO A 146 -3.46 7.98 -8.53
N GLY A 147 -3.44 8.18 -7.20
CA GLY A 147 -3.16 7.13 -6.22
C GLY A 147 -4.16 5.98 -6.28
N LYS A 148 -5.43 6.27 -6.46
CA LYS A 148 -6.48 5.25 -6.63
C LYS A 148 -6.34 4.49 -7.94
N ARG A 149 -5.96 5.18 -9.02
CA ARG A 149 -5.69 4.55 -10.33
C ARG A 149 -4.47 3.65 -10.27
N LEU A 150 -3.39 4.08 -9.58
CA LEU A 150 -2.19 3.27 -9.35
C LEU A 150 -2.59 1.91 -8.73
N VAL A 151 -3.32 1.92 -7.62
CA VAL A 151 -3.69 0.67 -6.95
C VAL A 151 -4.67 -0.16 -7.77
N LYS A 152 -5.75 0.45 -8.28
CA LYS A 152 -6.82 -0.29 -8.96
C LYS A 152 -6.44 -0.82 -10.34
N ARG A 153 -5.55 -0.15 -11.05
CA ARG A 153 -5.21 -0.48 -12.44
C ARG A 153 -3.82 -1.09 -12.59
N TRP A 154 -2.84 -0.70 -11.75
CA TRP A 154 -1.46 -1.17 -11.87
C TRP A 154 -1.13 -2.26 -10.85
N LEU A 155 -1.31 -2.01 -9.56
CA LEU A 155 -0.95 -3.01 -8.55
C LEU A 155 -1.88 -4.21 -8.59
N ARG A 156 -3.19 -3.99 -8.72
CA ARG A 156 -4.17 -5.08 -8.74
C ARG A 156 -3.96 -6.08 -9.88
N VAL A 157 -3.52 -5.65 -11.06
CA VAL A 157 -3.31 -6.56 -12.20
C VAL A 157 -2.12 -7.49 -12.03
N LEU A 158 -1.23 -7.20 -11.08
CA LEU A 158 -0.09 -8.04 -10.69
C LEU A 158 -0.47 -9.11 -9.64
N CYS A 159 -1.68 -9.02 -9.09
CA CYS A 159 -2.24 -9.93 -8.11
C CYS A 159 -3.15 -10.99 -8.77
N HIS A 160 -3.87 -11.76 -7.94
CA HIS A 160 -4.84 -12.74 -8.42
C HIS A 160 -5.85 -12.09 -9.40
N PRO A 161 -6.24 -12.74 -10.51
CA PRO A 161 -7.17 -12.16 -11.50
C PRO A 161 -8.50 -11.69 -10.90
N LEU A 162 -9.00 -12.40 -9.88
CA LEU A 162 -10.20 -12.05 -9.12
C LEU A 162 -9.91 -11.23 -7.84
N ALA A 163 -8.70 -10.68 -7.70
CA ALA A 163 -8.37 -9.85 -6.55
C ALA A 163 -9.34 -8.67 -6.41
N ARG A 164 -9.89 -8.49 -5.22
CA ARG A 164 -10.76 -7.35 -4.90
C ARG A 164 -9.92 -6.15 -4.51
N SER A 165 -10.30 -4.94 -4.95
CA SER A 165 -9.67 -3.72 -4.47
C SER A 165 -10.71 -2.80 -3.84
N ARG A 166 -10.42 -2.34 -2.61
CA ARG A 166 -11.25 -1.38 -1.86
C ARG A 166 -10.49 -0.09 -1.66
N TRP A 167 -11.21 1.03 -1.70
CA TRP A 167 -10.64 2.35 -1.49
C TRP A 167 -11.46 3.09 -0.45
N LEU A 168 -10.91 3.25 0.74
CA LEU A 168 -11.49 3.98 1.86
C LEU A 168 -10.77 5.32 1.96
N ALA A 169 -11.48 6.40 1.76
CA ALA A 169 -10.91 7.74 1.77
C ALA A 169 -11.73 8.69 2.63
N LEU A 170 -11.04 9.47 3.46
CA LEU A 170 -11.57 10.66 4.13
C LEU A 170 -11.08 11.88 3.37
N TYR A 171 -12.02 12.65 2.81
CA TYR A 171 -11.73 13.88 2.08
C TYR A 171 -11.93 15.10 2.97
N GLY A 172 -11.22 16.18 2.67
CA GLY A 172 -11.32 17.45 3.41
C GLY A 172 -10.72 17.36 4.81
N MET A 173 -9.61 16.63 4.96
CA MET A 173 -8.98 16.37 6.26
C MET A 173 -8.67 17.65 7.03
N ASP A 174 -8.26 18.73 6.34
CA ASP A 174 -7.89 20.01 6.94
C ASP A 174 -9.08 20.72 7.62
N ARG A 175 -10.31 20.35 7.27
CA ARG A 175 -11.56 20.92 7.81
C ARG A 175 -12.43 19.88 8.51
N THR A 176 -11.91 18.67 8.72
CA THR A 176 -12.70 17.58 9.28
C THR A 176 -12.92 17.74 10.78
N THR A 177 -14.11 17.38 11.26
CA THR A 177 -14.45 17.40 12.69
C THR A 177 -13.98 16.12 13.38
N ALA A 178 -13.90 16.15 14.72
CA ALA A 178 -13.61 14.95 15.51
C ALA A 178 -14.66 13.85 15.27
N ALA A 179 -15.93 14.22 15.17
CA ALA A 179 -17.03 13.27 14.87
C ALA A 179 -16.87 12.62 13.49
N ALA A 180 -16.48 13.37 12.46
CA ALA A 180 -16.25 12.81 11.13
C ALA A 180 -15.05 11.87 11.10
N ARG A 181 -13.98 12.16 11.87
CA ARG A 181 -12.84 11.25 12.02
C ARG A 181 -13.22 9.96 12.73
N ALA A 182 -14.01 10.05 13.82
CA ALA A 182 -14.53 8.88 14.54
C ALA A 182 -15.40 8.00 13.62
N ALA A 183 -16.35 8.58 12.92
CA ALA A 183 -17.19 7.86 11.95
C ALA A 183 -16.38 7.19 10.83
N PHE A 184 -15.24 7.79 10.43
CA PHE A 184 -14.37 7.16 9.45
C PHE A 184 -13.58 5.97 10.03
N LEU A 185 -13.13 6.05 11.28
CA LEU A 185 -12.55 4.91 12.01
C LEU A 185 -13.55 3.74 12.10
N ASP A 186 -14.79 4.01 12.52
CA ASP A 186 -15.87 2.99 12.57
C ASP A 186 -16.09 2.34 11.20
N ARG A 187 -16.08 3.14 10.13
CA ARG A 187 -16.22 2.64 8.76
C ARG A 187 -15.04 1.74 8.35
N VAL A 188 -13.81 2.08 8.74
CA VAL A 188 -12.62 1.27 8.50
C VAL A 188 -12.74 -0.06 9.21
N GLU A 189 -13.08 -0.04 10.49
CA GLU A 189 -13.30 -1.23 11.30
C GLU A 189 -14.34 -2.17 10.70
N GLN A 190 -15.53 -1.65 10.39
CA GLN A 190 -16.63 -2.42 9.77
C GLN A 190 -16.27 -3.00 8.40
N THR A 191 -15.43 -2.32 7.63
CA THR A 191 -15.03 -2.78 6.31
C THR A 191 -14.00 -3.91 6.36
N LEU A 192 -13.19 -3.96 7.44
CA LEU A 192 -12.13 -4.93 7.61
C LEU A 192 -12.54 -6.17 8.41
N LYS A 193 -13.56 -6.05 9.26
CA LYS A 193 -14.24 -7.21 9.89
C LYS A 193 -15.03 -7.99 8.85
#